data_a320fa39053373637a8cbb85aa778b8e
#
_entry.id   a320fa39053373637a8cbb85aa778b8e
#
_cell.length_a   1.000
_cell.length_b   1.000
_cell.length_c   1.000
_cell.angle_alpha   90.00
_cell.angle_beta   90.00
_cell.angle_gamma   90.00
#
_symmetry.space_group_name_H-M   'P 1'
#
loop_
_entity.id
_entity.type
_entity.pdbx_description
1 polymer ?
#
loop_
_entity_poly.entity_id
_entity_poly.type
_entity_poly.pdbx_seq_one_letter_code
_entity_poly.pdbx_strand_id
1 'polypeptide(L)'
;GTLQDLLTARLDQLPQAKRAAQVGGALGRVFPQALIEAVNAHAASPIHLPALDPLLQALVQAGLLTAEQQGEQRLYTFRHALVRDAAHQSMLERDRRRLHAAIAAVLQAHFAALCDSQPELLALHQEQAGLWAEALAGWERAARHAARRSAHHEATAHLKRALALLARTTDGPDAAPLPGRDATELRLQLLLSGLLITTQGYAADQVRAVYDRALVLARGLGDEAALHKLRLGLEGYHFMRGDFARAQAIADEVTASLGDHPEPQARLQASWAHANILFHQGRLPEAVALTDRCLADYRQGGHRATTVQDAGVMCLC
;
A
#
# COMPACT_ATOMS: atom_id res chain seq x y z
N GLY A 1 2.12 23.26 34.07
CA GLY A 1 1.24 22.34 33.32
C GLY A 1 1.25 22.69 31.85
N THR A 2 1.38 21.70 31.02
CA THR A 2 1.30 21.85 29.54
C THR A 2 -0.18 22.01 29.14
N LEU A 3 -0.45 22.54 27.93
CA LEU A 3 -1.80 22.56 27.35
C LEU A 3 -2.42 21.16 27.37
N GLN A 4 -1.61 20.15 27.13
CA GLN A 4 -2.03 18.75 27.17
C GLN A 4 -2.52 18.33 28.55
N ASP A 5 -1.83 18.72 29.63
CA ASP A 5 -2.23 18.40 31.01
C ASP A 5 -3.59 19.02 31.35
N LEU A 6 -3.81 20.29 30.95
CA LEU A 6 -5.08 20.99 31.16
C LEU A 6 -6.24 20.31 30.37
N LEU A 7 -6.02 19.93 29.14
CA LEU A 7 -7.04 19.28 28.30
C LEU A 7 -7.35 17.86 28.80
N THR A 8 -6.34 17.12 29.25
CA THR A 8 -6.51 15.80 29.87
C THR A 8 -7.29 15.91 31.20
N ALA A 9 -6.90 16.84 32.07
CA ALA A 9 -7.62 17.09 33.32
C ALA A 9 -9.10 17.47 33.10
N ARG A 10 -9.39 18.25 32.04
CA ARG A 10 -10.76 18.61 31.67
C ARG A 10 -11.57 17.38 31.19
N LEU A 11 -10.94 16.46 30.47
CA LEU A 11 -11.55 15.21 30.07
C LEU A 11 -11.79 14.29 31.30
N ASP A 12 -10.89 14.28 32.27
CA ASP A 12 -11.00 13.47 33.48
C ASP A 12 -12.13 13.94 34.41
N GLN A 13 -12.54 15.21 34.30
CA GLN A 13 -13.72 15.75 35.03
C GLN A 13 -15.05 15.22 34.46
N LEU A 14 -15.04 14.55 33.32
CA LEU A 14 -16.21 14.02 32.62
C LEU A 14 -16.12 12.51 32.42
N PRO A 15 -16.14 11.69 33.49
CA PRO A 15 -15.75 10.27 33.40
C PRO A 15 -16.58 9.43 32.43
N GLN A 16 -17.88 9.71 32.33
CA GLN A 16 -18.75 9.01 31.35
C GLN A 16 -18.53 9.53 29.93
N ALA A 17 -18.42 10.84 29.73
CA ALA A 17 -18.14 11.45 28.44
C ALA A 17 -16.71 11.12 27.95
N LYS A 18 -15.75 10.89 28.88
CA LYS A 18 -14.41 10.39 28.54
C LYS A 18 -14.50 9.08 27.77
N ARG A 19 -15.40 8.16 28.13
CA ARG A 19 -15.58 6.91 27.40
C ARG A 19 -16.08 7.14 25.97
N ALA A 20 -17.01 8.09 25.75
CA ALA A 20 -17.41 8.50 24.41
C ALA A 20 -16.25 9.13 23.63
N ALA A 21 -15.43 9.96 24.28
CA ALA A 21 -14.22 10.51 23.68
C ALA A 21 -13.18 9.43 23.31
N GLN A 22 -13.07 8.34 24.09
CA GLN A 22 -12.20 7.20 23.77
C GLN A 22 -12.65 6.51 22.48
N VAL A 23 -13.95 6.25 22.31
CA VAL A 23 -14.49 5.67 21.07
C VAL A 23 -14.28 6.64 19.91
N GLY A 24 -14.67 7.91 20.05
CA GLY A 24 -14.45 8.93 19.03
C GLY A 24 -12.97 9.10 18.66
N GLY A 25 -12.08 9.07 19.67
CA GLY A 25 -10.63 9.14 19.49
C GLY A 25 -10.06 8.00 18.66
N ALA A 26 -10.61 6.80 18.81
CA ALA A 26 -10.26 5.65 17.99
C ALA A 26 -10.76 5.80 16.55
N LEU A 27 -11.94 6.42 16.32
CA LEU A 27 -12.49 6.67 14.99
C LEU A 27 -11.68 7.73 14.20
N GLY A 28 -11.06 8.66 14.89
CA GLY A 28 -10.22 9.67 14.26
C GLY A 28 -10.51 11.10 14.73
N ARG A 29 -9.96 12.09 13.98
CA ARG A 29 -10.18 13.51 14.31
C ARG A 29 -11.61 13.95 14.00
N VAL A 30 -12.15 13.46 12.90
CA VAL A 30 -13.53 13.73 12.45
C VAL A 30 -14.23 12.40 12.31
N PHE A 31 -15.44 12.28 12.84
CA PHE A 31 -16.21 11.06 12.74
C PHE A 31 -17.71 11.34 12.63
N PRO A 32 -18.46 10.56 11.80
CA PRO A 32 -19.90 10.66 11.69
C PRO A 32 -20.59 10.10 12.94
N GLN A 33 -21.71 10.70 13.32
CA GLN A 33 -22.56 10.18 14.41
C GLN A 33 -22.99 8.74 14.15
N ALA A 34 -23.44 8.43 12.94
CA ALA A 34 -23.87 7.08 12.57
C ALA A 34 -22.78 6.01 12.80
N LEU A 35 -21.50 6.35 12.58
CA LEU A 35 -20.40 5.41 12.80
C LEU A 35 -20.16 5.14 14.28
N ILE A 36 -20.12 6.18 15.13
CA ILE A 36 -19.93 5.97 16.58
C ILE A 36 -21.13 5.25 17.20
N GLU A 37 -22.34 5.50 16.73
CA GLU A 37 -23.56 4.77 17.16
C GLU A 37 -23.47 3.29 16.80
N ALA A 38 -23.09 2.97 15.54
CA ALA A 38 -22.95 1.60 15.08
C ALA A 38 -21.87 0.85 15.88
N VAL A 39 -20.73 1.51 16.18
CA VAL A 39 -19.65 0.92 17.00
C VAL A 39 -20.12 0.73 18.45
N ASN A 40 -20.87 1.67 19.00
CA ASN A 40 -21.44 1.57 20.35
C ASN A 40 -22.46 0.41 20.47
N ALA A 41 -23.23 0.16 19.43
CA ALA A 41 -24.21 -0.94 19.36
C ALA A 41 -23.56 -2.31 19.07
N HIS A 42 -22.34 -2.35 18.58
CA HIS A 42 -21.67 -3.59 18.17
C HIS A 42 -21.31 -4.46 19.38
N ALA A 43 -21.76 -5.73 19.39
CA ALA A 43 -21.64 -6.64 20.53
C ALA A 43 -20.19 -6.87 21.03
N ALA A 44 -19.20 -6.83 20.14
CA ALA A 44 -17.79 -7.01 20.48
C ALA A 44 -17.11 -5.69 20.93
N SER A 45 -17.79 -4.55 20.94
CA SER A 45 -17.24 -3.30 21.43
C SER A 45 -16.91 -3.43 22.92
N PRO A 46 -15.71 -3.01 23.37
CA PRO A 46 -15.38 -3.03 24.80
C PRO A 46 -16.06 -1.90 25.58
N ILE A 47 -16.69 -0.95 24.88
CA ILE A 47 -17.35 0.23 25.45
C ILE A 47 -18.78 0.29 24.94
N HIS A 48 -19.72 0.13 25.85
CA HIS A 48 -21.16 0.32 25.58
C HIS A 48 -21.66 1.50 26.42
N LEU A 49 -22.25 2.46 25.75
CA LEU A 49 -22.76 3.71 26.34
C LEU A 49 -24.27 3.75 26.16
N PRO A 50 -25.07 3.61 27.23
CA PRO A 50 -26.53 3.55 27.12
C PRO A 50 -27.16 4.88 26.67
N ALA A 51 -26.44 5.99 26.84
CA ALA A 51 -26.91 7.34 26.48
C ALA A 51 -25.79 8.09 25.73
N LEU A 52 -25.46 7.65 24.50
CA LEU A 52 -24.35 8.21 23.71
C LEU A 52 -24.54 9.70 23.40
N ASP A 53 -25.72 10.11 22.94
CA ASP A 53 -25.99 11.51 22.54
C ASP A 53 -25.76 12.53 23.65
N PRO A 54 -26.29 12.37 24.88
CA PRO A 54 -25.97 13.29 25.97
C PRO A 54 -24.48 13.38 26.28
N LEU A 55 -23.73 12.29 26.13
CA LEU A 55 -22.28 12.26 26.35
C LEU A 55 -21.52 13.04 25.27
N LEU A 56 -21.91 12.90 24.01
CA LEU A 56 -21.34 13.69 22.90
C LEU A 56 -21.67 15.18 23.07
N GLN A 57 -22.91 15.51 23.49
CA GLN A 57 -23.30 16.88 23.82
C GLN A 57 -22.47 17.46 24.95
N ALA A 58 -22.21 16.70 26.02
CA ALA A 58 -21.34 17.14 27.13
C ALA A 58 -19.92 17.45 26.66
N LEU A 59 -19.37 16.65 25.72
CA LEU A 59 -18.05 16.92 25.11
C LEU A 59 -18.07 18.22 24.27
N VAL A 60 -19.17 18.48 23.56
CA VAL A 60 -19.33 19.73 22.78
C VAL A 60 -19.42 20.94 23.73
N GLN A 61 -20.25 20.86 24.77
CA GLN A 61 -20.37 21.92 25.77
C GLN A 61 -19.07 22.19 26.50
N ALA A 62 -18.31 21.13 26.79
CA ALA A 62 -16.96 21.25 27.35
C ALA A 62 -15.94 21.83 26.38
N GLY A 63 -16.29 22.08 25.11
CA GLY A 63 -15.41 22.61 24.07
C GLY A 63 -14.31 21.64 23.63
N LEU A 64 -14.48 20.34 23.86
CA LEU A 64 -13.55 19.28 23.42
C LEU A 64 -13.88 18.79 22.01
N LEU A 65 -15.17 18.80 21.64
CA LEU A 65 -15.67 18.52 20.29
C LEU A 65 -16.37 19.74 19.70
N THR A 66 -16.47 19.78 18.38
CA THR A 66 -17.48 20.54 17.64
C THR A 66 -18.43 19.58 16.96
N ALA A 67 -19.68 20.00 16.74
CA ALA A 67 -20.66 19.26 15.99
C ALA A 67 -21.16 20.12 14.83
N GLU A 68 -21.15 19.56 13.62
CA GLU A 68 -21.57 20.22 12.40
C GLU A 68 -22.56 19.32 11.64
N GLN A 69 -23.62 19.93 11.08
CA GLN A 69 -24.54 19.21 10.22
C GLN A 69 -24.06 19.31 8.77
N GLN A 70 -23.76 18.18 8.15
CA GLN A 70 -23.38 18.10 6.74
C GLN A 70 -24.41 17.24 5.97
N GLY A 71 -25.38 17.88 5.34
CA GLY A 71 -26.53 17.20 4.76
C GLY A 71 -27.33 16.45 5.83
N GLU A 72 -27.54 15.16 5.62
CA GLU A 72 -28.25 14.30 6.59
C GLU A 72 -27.34 13.75 7.71
N GLN A 73 -26.03 13.95 7.60
CA GLN A 73 -25.07 13.42 8.56
C GLN A 73 -24.61 14.49 9.55
N ARG A 74 -24.54 14.10 10.81
CA ARG A 74 -23.93 14.89 11.86
C ARG A 74 -22.49 14.43 12.06
N LEU A 75 -21.54 15.35 11.94
CA LEU A 75 -20.12 15.11 12.12
C LEU A 75 -19.63 15.71 13.43
N TYR A 76 -18.84 14.95 14.14
CA TYR A 76 -18.11 15.43 15.33
C TYR A 76 -16.63 15.59 14.98
N THR A 77 -16.02 16.68 15.45
CA THR A 77 -14.60 16.97 15.23
C THR A 77 -13.93 17.31 16.56
N PHE A 78 -12.83 16.64 16.86
CA PHE A 78 -11.99 17.03 17.99
C PHE A 78 -11.35 18.40 17.72
N ARG A 79 -11.58 19.38 18.62
CA ARG A 79 -10.98 20.72 18.50
C ARG A 79 -9.45 20.66 18.53
N HIS A 80 -8.90 19.76 19.36
CA HIS A 80 -7.47 19.59 19.51
C HIS A 80 -7.08 18.12 19.30
N ALA A 81 -6.09 17.87 18.46
CA ALA A 81 -5.56 16.52 18.24
C ALA A 81 -5.04 15.88 19.55
N LEU A 82 -4.47 16.70 20.45
CA LEU A 82 -3.98 16.24 21.74
C LEU A 82 -5.08 15.64 22.63
N VAL A 83 -6.33 16.17 22.57
CA VAL A 83 -7.47 15.60 23.32
C VAL A 83 -7.84 14.22 22.76
N ARG A 84 -7.91 14.09 21.44
CA ARG A 84 -8.13 12.83 20.77
C ARG A 84 -7.08 11.80 21.19
N ASP A 85 -5.81 12.17 21.09
CA ASP A 85 -4.69 11.28 21.38
C ASP A 85 -4.67 10.89 22.86
N ALA A 86 -4.91 11.83 23.78
CA ALA A 86 -5.00 11.56 25.20
C ALA A 86 -6.18 10.63 25.54
N ALA A 87 -7.36 10.85 24.94
CA ALA A 87 -8.51 9.97 25.12
C ALA A 87 -8.20 8.55 24.63
N HIS A 88 -7.67 8.42 23.43
CA HIS A 88 -7.32 7.13 22.84
C HIS A 88 -6.22 6.39 23.62
N GLN A 89 -5.16 7.09 24.03
CA GLN A 89 -4.03 6.52 24.79
C GLN A 89 -4.40 6.16 26.24
N SER A 90 -5.44 6.77 26.80
CA SER A 90 -5.91 6.48 28.16
C SER A 90 -6.57 5.10 28.31
N MET A 91 -6.87 4.41 27.21
CA MET A 91 -7.37 3.04 27.24
C MET A 91 -6.25 2.03 27.42
N LEU A 92 -6.57 0.91 28.06
CA LEU A 92 -5.67 -0.24 28.09
C LEU A 92 -5.46 -0.78 26.66
N GLU A 93 -4.27 -1.26 26.38
CA GLU A 93 -3.92 -1.75 25.02
C GLU A 93 -4.88 -2.84 24.55
N ARG A 94 -5.24 -3.77 25.42
CA ARG A 94 -6.21 -4.83 25.12
C ARG A 94 -7.55 -4.24 24.66
N ASP A 95 -8.05 -3.20 25.34
CA ASP A 95 -9.34 -2.61 25.02
C ASP A 95 -9.26 -1.76 23.76
N ARG A 96 -8.13 -1.10 23.51
CA ARG A 96 -7.87 -0.43 22.21
C ARG A 96 -7.93 -1.42 21.05
N ARG A 97 -7.21 -2.55 21.16
CA ARG A 97 -7.21 -3.60 20.12
C ARG A 97 -8.64 -4.11 19.86
N ARG A 98 -9.41 -4.40 20.91
CA ARG A 98 -10.81 -4.84 20.79
C ARG A 98 -11.70 -3.78 20.17
N LEU A 99 -11.53 -2.51 20.53
CA LEU A 99 -12.28 -1.41 19.95
C LEU A 99 -11.98 -1.26 18.45
N HIS A 100 -10.71 -1.29 18.06
CA HIS A 100 -10.34 -1.23 16.64
C HIS A 100 -10.86 -2.44 15.85
N ALA A 101 -10.91 -3.64 16.43
CA ALA A 101 -11.53 -4.81 15.81
C ALA A 101 -13.03 -4.61 15.61
N ALA A 102 -13.75 -4.06 16.60
CA ALA A 102 -15.16 -3.72 16.50
C ALA A 102 -15.41 -2.65 15.41
N ILE A 103 -14.58 -1.60 15.36
CA ILE A 103 -14.66 -0.57 14.31
C ILE A 103 -14.45 -1.18 12.92
N ALA A 104 -13.44 -2.03 12.75
CA ALA A 104 -13.18 -2.70 11.48
C ALA A 104 -14.37 -3.56 11.03
N ALA A 105 -14.97 -4.32 11.94
CA ALA A 105 -16.16 -5.13 11.66
C ALA A 105 -17.38 -4.27 11.26
N VAL A 106 -17.63 -3.17 11.98
CA VAL A 106 -18.71 -2.22 11.68
C VAL A 106 -18.49 -1.56 10.32
N LEU A 107 -17.27 -1.10 10.02
CA LEU A 107 -16.94 -0.51 8.72
C LEU A 107 -17.22 -1.49 7.57
N GLN A 108 -16.80 -2.74 7.70
CA GLN A 108 -17.04 -3.76 6.68
C GLN A 108 -18.50 -4.10 6.50
N ALA A 109 -19.27 -4.17 7.60
CA ALA A 109 -20.66 -4.59 7.56
C ALA A 109 -21.64 -3.48 7.10
N HIS A 110 -21.38 -2.22 7.48
CA HIS A 110 -22.37 -1.14 7.35
C HIS A 110 -21.85 0.08 6.56
N PHE A 111 -20.56 0.19 6.30
CA PHE A 111 -19.95 1.36 5.64
C PHE A 111 -19.09 0.96 4.43
N ALA A 112 -19.58 0.02 3.61
CA ALA A 112 -18.84 -0.48 2.45
C ALA A 112 -18.41 0.64 1.49
N ALA A 113 -19.27 1.59 1.18
CA ALA A 113 -18.96 2.73 0.31
C ALA A 113 -17.81 3.60 0.86
N LEU A 114 -17.72 3.75 2.19
CA LEU A 114 -16.61 4.45 2.84
C LEU A 114 -15.31 3.63 2.72
N CYS A 115 -15.37 2.31 2.92
CA CYS A 115 -14.23 1.42 2.74
C CYS A 115 -13.72 1.38 1.30
N ASP A 116 -14.61 1.51 0.30
CA ASP A 116 -14.23 1.56 -1.11
C ASP A 116 -13.57 2.88 -1.50
N SER A 117 -14.06 4.01 -0.94
CA SER A 117 -13.50 5.34 -1.20
C SER A 117 -12.24 5.64 -0.37
N GLN A 118 -12.12 5.06 0.82
CA GLN A 118 -11.03 5.26 1.78
C GLN A 118 -10.57 3.91 2.35
N PRO A 119 -9.99 3.02 1.53
CA PRO A 119 -9.58 1.68 1.98
C PRO A 119 -8.50 1.69 3.06
N GLU A 120 -7.70 2.77 3.15
CA GLU A 120 -6.71 3.01 4.20
C GLU A 120 -7.32 3.12 5.60
N LEU A 121 -8.56 3.61 5.70
CA LEU A 121 -9.26 3.71 6.98
C LEU A 121 -9.48 2.33 7.60
N LEU A 122 -10.02 1.39 6.81
CA LEU A 122 -10.22 0.02 7.25
C LEU A 122 -8.89 -0.67 7.57
N ALA A 123 -7.88 -0.51 6.70
CA ALA A 123 -6.56 -1.08 6.91
C ALA A 123 -5.91 -0.62 8.22
N LEU A 124 -6.07 0.68 8.55
CA LEU A 124 -5.58 1.23 9.81
C LEU A 124 -6.22 0.55 11.03
N HIS A 125 -7.56 0.40 11.03
CA HIS A 125 -8.24 -0.25 12.14
C HIS A 125 -7.89 -1.73 12.26
N GLN A 126 -7.74 -2.44 11.15
CA GLN A 126 -7.27 -3.84 11.14
C GLN A 126 -5.85 -3.96 11.72
N GLU A 127 -4.94 -3.05 11.34
CA GLU A 127 -3.58 -2.99 11.90
C GLU A 127 -3.59 -2.74 13.41
N GLN A 128 -4.35 -1.75 13.89
CA GLN A 128 -4.47 -1.43 15.30
C GLN A 128 -5.15 -2.52 16.14
N ALA A 129 -5.97 -3.33 15.50
CA ALA A 129 -6.61 -4.50 16.09
C ALA A 129 -5.67 -5.72 16.21
N GLY A 130 -4.54 -5.73 15.48
CA GLY A 130 -3.67 -6.89 15.38
C GLY A 130 -4.15 -7.93 14.35
N LEU A 131 -5.05 -7.55 13.46
CA LEU A 131 -5.55 -8.37 12.35
C LEU A 131 -4.58 -8.25 11.17
N TRP A 132 -3.41 -8.88 11.31
CA TRP A 132 -2.24 -8.61 10.45
C TRP A 132 -2.46 -9.00 8.99
N ALA A 133 -3.09 -10.13 8.73
CA ALA A 133 -3.36 -10.60 7.35
C ALA A 133 -4.34 -9.67 6.63
N GLU A 134 -5.41 -9.28 7.31
CA GLU A 134 -6.42 -8.36 6.81
C GLU A 134 -5.84 -6.96 6.59
N ALA A 135 -5.02 -6.48 7.52
CA ALA A 135 -4.35 -5.19 7.44
C ALA A 135 -3.39 -5.12 6.25
N LEU A 136 -2.60 -6.18 6.00
CA LEU A 136 -1.71 -6.26 4.83
C LEU A 136 -2.50 -6.18 3.52
N ALA A 137 -3.58 -6.97 3.41
CA ALA A 137 -4.47 -6.91 2.25
C ALA A 137 -5.15 -5.54 2.12
N GLY A 138 -5.49 -4.92 3.24
CA GLY A 138 -6.07 -3.58 3.31
C GLY A 138 -5.11 -2.50 2.80
N TRP A 139 -3.86 -2.49 3.26
CA TRP A 139 -2.83 -1.55 2.81
C TRP A 139 -2.48 -1.74 1.34
N GLU A 140 -2.45 -2.97 0.84
CA GLU A 140 -2.26 -3.23 -0.58
C GLU A 140 -3.43 -2.67 -1.42
N ARG A 141 -4.70 -2.84 -0.97
CA ARG A 141 -5.87 -2.22 -1.64
C ARG A 141 -5.78 -0.70 -1.62
N ALA A 142 -5.40 -0.10 -0.49
CA ALA A 142 -5.21 1.33 -0.35
C ALA A 142 -4.16 1.85 -1.35
N ALA A 143 -3.03 1.15 -1.47
CA ALA A 143 -1.99 1.50 -2.43
C ALA A 143 -2.48 1.43 -3.88
N ARG A 144 -3.19 0.36 -4.25
CA ARG A 144 -3.78 0.22 -5.59
C ARG A 144 -4.84 1.27 -5.87
N HIS A 145 -5.66 1.63 -4.87
CA HIS A 145 -6.65 2.68 -4.98
C HIS A 145 -5.99 4.04 -5.22
N ALA A 146 -4.98 4.40 -4.43
CA ALA A 146 -4.22 5.64 -4.60
C ALA A 146 -3.50 5.69 -5.96
N ALA A 147 -2.89 4.58 -6.40
CA ALA A 147 -2.22 4.49 -7.71
C ALA A 147 -3.19 4.74 -8.89
N ARG A 148 -4.41 4.19 -8.84
CA ARG A 148 -5.43 4.43 -9.88
C ARG A 148 -5.84 5.90 -9.99
N ARG A 149 -5.71 6.68 -8.92
CA ARG A 149 -5.97 8.13 -8.89
C ARG A 149 -4.72 8.95 -9.17
N SER A 150 -3.62 8.30 -9.60
CA SER A 150 -2.31 8.93 -9.80
C SER A 150 -1.70 9.55 -8.53
N ALA A 151 -2.19 9.19 -7.35
CA ALA A 151 -1.64 9.60 -6.05
C ALA A 151 -0.43 8.71 -5.68
N HIS A 152 0.63 8.74 -6.50
CA HIS A 152 1.76 7.80 -6.42
C HIS A 152 2.54 7.89 -5.10
N HIS A 153 2.67 9.07 -4.50
CA HIS A 153 3.32 9.25 -3.21
C HIS A 153 2.54 8.57 -2.07
N GLU A 154 1.21 8.72 -2.09
CA GLU A 154 0.31 8.07 -1.15
C GLU A 154 0.35 6.54 -1.31
N ALA A 155 0.27 6.06 -2.56
CA ALA A 155 0.40 4.64 -2.88
C ALA A 155 1.72 4.05 -2.37
N THR A 156 2.83 4.77 -2.57
CA THR A 156 4.16 4.39 -2.06
C THR A 156 4.18 4.33 -0.53
N ALA A 157 3.56 5.28 0.15
CA ALA A 157 3.48 5.29 1.62
C ALA A 157 2.70 4.08 2.15
N HIS A 158 1.58 3.73 1.51
CA HIS A 158 0.78 2.55 1.88
C HIS A 158 1.56 1.23 1.69
N LEU A 159 2.30 1.07 0.57
CA LEU A 159 3.13 -0.12 0.37
C LEU A 159 4.28 -0.21 1.38
N LYS A 160 4.95 0.90 1.67
CA LYS A 160 5.99 0.94 2.70
C LYS A 160 5.44 0.57 4.08
N ARG A 161 4.23 1.01 4.41
CA ARG A 161 3.55 0.62 5.64
C ARG A 161 3.23 -0.87 5.68
N ALA A 162 2.71 -1.44 4.58
CA ALA A 162 2.48 -2.87 4.46
C ALA A 162 3.76 -3.69 4.65
N LEU A 163 4.87 -3.27 4.02
CA LEU A 163 6.17 -3.94 4.16
C LEU A 163 6.72 -3.84 5.60
N ALA A 164 6.59 -2.67 6.25
CA ALA A 164 6.98 -2.49 7.65
C ALA A 164 6.13 -3.35 8.59
N LEU A 165 4.83 -3.48 8.31
CA LEU A 165 3.93 -4.36 9.06
C LEU A 165 4.36 -5.83 8.90
N LEU A 166 4.65 -6.26 7.68
CA LEU A 166 5.11 -7.61 7.39
C LEU A 166 6.44 -7.95 8.11
N ALA A 167 7.36 -7.00 8.21
CA ALA A 167 8.61 -7.16 8.96
C ALA A 167 8.33 -7.33 10.48
N ARG A 168 7.44 -6.50 11.05
CA ARG A 168 7.07 -6.57 12.47
C ARG A 168 6.44 -7.90 12.89
N THR A 169 5.67 -8.53 12.00
CA THR A 169 5.02 -9.82 12.27
C THR A 169 6.00 -11.00 12.32
N THR A 170 7.26 -10.78 11.91
CA THR A 170 8.31 -11.80 11.94
C THR A 170 9.18 -11.70 13.19
N ASP A 171 9.54 -10.48 13.60
CA ASP A 171 10.61 -10.23 14.57
C ASP A 171 10.09 -9.61 15.88
N GLY A 172 8.78 -9.40 16.01
CA GLY A 172 8.16 -8.72 17.16
C GLY A 172 7.59 -9.67 18.21
N PRO A 173 7.22 -9.13 19.39
CA PRO A 173 6.56 -9.90 20.45
C PRO A 173 5.20 -10.48 20.05
N ASP A 174 4.60 -9.96 18.97
CA ASP A 174 3.36 -10.45 18.36
C ASP A 174 3.64 -11.31 17.10
N ALA A 175 4.84 -11.90 17.00
CA ALA A 175 5.24 -12.69 15.84
C ALA A 175 4.26 -13.85 15.61
N ALA A 176 3.42 -13.71 14.60
CA ALA A 176 2.55 -14.77 14.10
C ALA A 176 3.03 -15.13 12.69
N PRO A 177 3.40 -16.39 12.44
CA PRO A 177 3.82 -16.79 11.10
C PRO A 177 2.65 -16.59 10.13
N LEU A 178 2.84 -15.65 9.18
CA LEU A 178 1.88 -15.40 8.12
C LEU A 178 2.14 -16.42 6.99
N PRO A 179 1.18 -17.29 6.68
CA PRO A 179 1.30 -18.20 5.54
C PRO A 179 1.58 -17.41 4.24
N GLY A 180 2.56 -17.88 3.45
CA GLY A 180 2.90 -17.22 2.19
C GLY A 180 3.53 -15.83 2.34
N ARG A 181 4.23 -15.57 3.46
CA ARG A 181 4.89 -14.30 3.76
C ARG A 181 5.79 -13.83 2.61
N ASP A 182 6.68 -14.69 2.14
CA ASP A 182 7.66 -14.34 1.11
C ASP A 182 6.97 -14.01 -0.23
N ALA A 183 5.91 -14.73 -0.57
CA ALA A 183 5.10 -14.42 -1.75
C ALA A 183 4.37 -13.06 -1.60
N THR A 184 3.89 -12.75 -0.40
CA THR A 184 3.27 -11.46 -0.10
C THR A 184 4.30 -10.33 -0.19
N GLU A 185 5.49 -10.52 0.39
CA GLU A 185 6.57 -9.54 0.31
C GLU A 185 6.99 -9.30 -1.14
N LEU A 186 7.19 -10.37 -1.92
CA LEU A 186 7.54 -10.27 -3.35
C LEU A 186 6.50 -9.43 -4.11
N ARG A 187 5.21 -9.71 -3.90
CA ARG A 187 4.13 -8.97 -4.55
C ARG A 187 4.14 -7.48 -4.19
N LEU A 188 4.35 -7.15 -2.91
CA LEU A 188 4.45 -5.76 -2.45
C LEU A 188 5.68 -5.05 -3.01
N GLN A 189 6.83 -5.73 -3.07
CA GLN A 189 8.07 -5.19 -3.66
C GLN A 189 7.89 -4.90 -5.16
N LEU A 190 7.24 -5.81 -5.91
CA LEU A 190 6.95 -5.59 -7.33
C LEU A 190 6.02 -4.40 -7.57
N LEU A 191 5.00 -4.21 -6.73
CA LEU A 191 4.14 -3.02 -6.80
C LEU A 191 4.91 -1.75 -6.47
N LEU A 192 5.76 -1.80 -5.45
CA LEU A 192 6.57 -0.67 -5.02
C LEU A 192 7.56 -0.25 -6.10
N SER A 193 8.20 -1.21 -6.78
CA SER A 193 9.15 -0.91 -7.87
C SER A 193 8.52 -0.10 -8.98
N GLY A 194 7.30 -0.45 -9.41
CA GLY A 194 6.57 0.29 -10.43
C GLY A 194 6.26 1.74 -10.03
N LEU A 195 5.85 1.96 -8.77
CA LEU A 195 5.60 3.31 -8.24
C LEU A 195 6.88 4.15 -8.13
N LEU A 196 7.97 3.53 -7.68
CA LEU A 196 9.28 4.23 -7.59
C LEU A 196 9.81 4.61 -8.97
N ILE A 197 9.68 3.74 -9.96
CA ILE A 197 10.04 4.06 -11.35
C ILE A 197 9.23 5.26 -11.85
N THR A 198 7.93 5.27 -11.60
CA THR A 198 7.05 6.38 -12.03
C THR A 198 7.40 7.70 -11.35
N THR A 199 7.82 7.68 -10.08
CA THR A 199 8.05 8.89 -9.29
C THR A 199 9.49 9.37 -9.28
N GLN A 200 10.46 8.47 -9.43
CA GLN A 200 11.89 8.74 -9.27
C GLN A 200 12.71 8.37 -10.51
N GLY A 201 12.12 7.63 -11.46
CA GLY A 201 12.79 7.09 -12.62
C GLY A 201 13.51 5.75 -12.37
N TYR A 202 13.87 5.07 -13.46
CA TYR A 202 14.52 3.75 -13.43
C TYR A 202 15.87 3.75 -12.72
N ALA A 203 16.64 4.84 -12.80
CA ALA A 203 18.01 4.95 -12.28
C ALA A 203 18.08 5.22 -10.77
N ALA A 204 16.96 5.30 -10.06
CA ALA A 204 16.95 5.61 -8.63
C ALA A 204 17.48 4.44 -7.79
N ASP A 205 18.31 4.75 -6.77
CA ASP A 205 18.91 3.73 -5.89
C ASP A 205 17.84 2.94 -5.10
N GLN A 206 16.70 3.57 -4.79
CA GLN A 206 15.58 2.87 -4.14
C GLN A 206 14.97 1.78 -5.04
N VAL A 207 14.92 1.99 -6.36
CA VAL A 207 14.47 0.98 -7.34
C VAL A 207 15.40 -0.21 -7.30
N ARG A 208 16.71 0.03 -7.28
CA ARG A 208 17.71 -1.03 -7.18
C ARG A 208 17.55 -1.87 -5.91
N ALA A 209 17.41 -1.21 -4.75
CA ALA A 209 17.26 -1.90 -3.46
C ALA A 209 16.01 -2.80 -3.44
N VAL A 210 14.90 -2.32 -4.01
CA VAL A 210 13.65 -3.09 -4.14
C VAL A 210 13.85 -4.30 -5.05
N TYR A 211 14.52 -4.15 -6.18
CA TYR A 211 14.80 -5.25 -7.10
C TYR A 211 15.72 -6.31 -6.49
N ASP A 212 16.77 -5.90 -5.78
CA ASP A 212 17.68 -6.84 -5.13
C ASP A 212 16.94 -7.69 -4.09
N ARG A 213 16.06 -7.09 -3.27
CA ARG A 213 15.24 -7.84 -2.33
C ARG A 213 14.25 -8.76 -3.02
N ALA A 214 13.56 -8.29 -4.04
CA ALA A 214 12.58 -9.05 -4.79
C ALA A 214 13.21 -10.26 -5.51
N LEU A 215 14.44 -10.13 -6.04
CA LEU A 215 15.17 -11.23 -6.64
C LEU A 215 15.48 -12.37 -5.66
N VAL A 216 15.88 -12.02 -4.43
CA VAL A 216 16.12 -13.03 -3.38
C VAL A 216 14.84 -13.81 -3.10
N LEU A 217 13.71 -13.10 -2.97
CA LEU A 217 12.41 -13.72 -2.71
C LEU A 217 11.94 -14.59 -3.88
N ALA A 218 12.02 -14.08 -5.11
CA ALA A 218 11.60 -14.80 -6.30
C ALA A 218 12.41 -16.08 -6.52
N ARG A 219 13.73 -16.05 -6.26
CA ARG A 219 14.57 -17.26 -6.29
C ARG A 219 14.17 -18.27 -5.23
N GLY A 220 13.93 -17.81 -4.00
CA GLY A 220 13.49 -18.68 -2.90
C GLY A 220 12.14 -19.36 -3.14
N LEU A 221 11.26 -18.68 -3.88
CA LEU A 221 9.93 -19.18 -4.25
C LEU A 221 9.92 -20.01 -5.55
N GLY A 222 10.99 -19.98 -6.35
CA GLY A 222 11.01 -20.56 -7.69
C GLY A 222 10.07 -19.86 -8.68
N ASP A 223 9.80 -18.55 -8.47
CA ASP A 223 8.90 -17.77 -9.34
C ASP A 223 9.66 -17.25 -10.57
N GLU A 224 9.74 -18.08 -11.61
CA GLU A 224 10.45 -17.73 -12.85
C GLU A 224 9.83 -16.53 -13.56
N ALA A 225 8.51 -16.34 -13.49
CA ALA A 225 7.84 -15.18 -14.10
C ALA A 225 8.25 -13.87 -13.40
N ALA A 226 8.32 -13.88 -12.08
CA ALA A 226 8.83 -12.73 -11.33
C ALA A 226 10.33 -12.49 -11.59
N LEU A 227 11.14 -13.56 -11.65
CA LEU A 227 12.57 -13.46 -11.96
C LEU A 227 12.82 -12.81 -13.31
N HIS A 228 12.06 -13.21 -14.33
CA HIS A 228 12.14 -12.61 -15.67
C HIS A 228 11.85 -11.11 -15.65
N LYS A 229 10.73 -10.71 -15.02
CA LYS A 229 10.35 -9.28 -14.88
C LYS A 229 11.40 -8.46 -14.13
N LEU A 230 11.95 -9.03 -13.06
CA LEU A 230 12.96 -8.35 -12.23
C LEU A 230 14.29 -8.20 -12.97
N ARG A 231 14.71 -9.20 -13.76
CA ARG A 231 15.91 -9.09 -14.60
C ARG A 231 15.76 -8.00 -15.65
N LEU A 232 14.62 -7.95 -16.36
CA LEU A 232 14.33 -6.87 -17.31
C LEU A 232 14.31 -5.49 -16.62
N GLY A 233 13.75 -5.40 -15.43
CA GLY A 233 13.78 -4.15 -14.65
C GLY A 233 15.20 -3.72 -14.27
N LEU A 234 16.07 -4.67 -13.89
CA LEU A 234 17.49 -4.40 -13.59
C LEU A 234 18.30 -4.06 -14.84
N GLU A 235 18.02 -4.70 -15.94
CA GLU A 235 18.59 -4.32 -17.24
C GLU A 235 18.29 -2.84 -17.51
N GLY A 236 17.03 -2.43 -17.44
CA GLY A 236 16.62 -1.03 -17.60
C GLY A 236 17.27 -0.07 -16.60
N TYR A 237 17.43 -0.50 -15.33
CA TYR A 237 18.18 0.29 -14.33
C TYR A 237 19.62 0.56 -14.76
N HIS A 238 20.38 -0.48 -15.18
CA HIS A 238 21.76 -0.34 -15.63
C HIS A 238 21.87 0.44 -16.93
N PHE A 239 20.95 0.19 -17.87
CA PHE A 239 20.85 0.92 -19.13
C PHE A 239 20.70 2.44 -18.89
N MET A 240 19.73 2.84 -18.05
CA MET A 240 19.49 4.26 -17.75
C MET A 240 20.64 4.95 -16.99
N ARG A 241 21.53 4.18 -16.38
CA ARG A 241 22.76 4.69 -15.75
C ARG A 241 23.96 4.72 -16.71
N GLY A 242 23.78 4.28 -17.95
CA GLY A 242 24.88 4.18 -18.93
C GLY A 242 25.83 3.00 -18.71
N ASP A 243 25.49 2.08 -17.82
CA ASP A 243 26.25 0.84 -17.58
C ASP A 243 25.81 -0.22 -18.59
N PHE A 244 26.10 0.05 -19.87
CA PHE A 244 25.67 -0.82 -20.97
C PHE A 244 26.30 -2.22 -20.91
N ALA A 245 27.49 -2.37 -20.35
CA ALA A 245 28.13 -3.68 -20.21
C ALA A 245 27.31 -4.59 -19.28
N ARG A 246 26.85 -4.06 -18.17
CA ARG A 246 26.05 -4.80 -17.21
C ARG A 246 24.60 -5.03 -17.68
N ALA A 247 24.03 -4.03 -18.34
CA ALA A 247 22.71 -4.17 -18.99
C ALA A 247 22.75 -5.30 -20.04
N GLN A 248 23.80 -5.35 -20.89
CA GLN A 248 24.00 -6.39 -21.88
C GLN A 248 24.11 -7.78 -21.24
N ALA A 249 24.93 -7.94 -20.20
CA ALA A 249 25.05 -9.23 -19.51
C ALA A 249 23.71 -9.74 -18.97
N ILE A 250 22.87 -8.85 -18.42
CA ILE A 250 21.55 -9.20 -17.95
C ILE A 250 20.61 -9.56 -19.11
N ALA A 251 20.67 -8.82 -20.22
CA ALA A 251 19.87 -9.12 -21.42
C ALA A 251 20.21 -10.48 -22.03
N ASP A 252 21.51 -10.85 -22.02
CA ASP A 252 21.99 -12.16 -22.45
C ASP A 252 21.45 -13.28 -21.53
N GLU A 253 21.51 -13.09 -20.21
CA GLU A 253 20.92 -14.01 -19.21
C GLU A 253 19.41 -14.19 -19.41
N VAL A 254 18.68 -13.09 -19.63
CA VAL A 254 17.24 -13.12 -19.88
C VAL A 254 16.94 -13.92 -21.15
N THR A 255 17.65 -13.64 -22.22
CA THR A 255 17.48 -14.35 -23.50
C THR A 255 17.77 -15.85 -23.35
N ALA A 256 18.85 -16.23 -22.67
CA ALA A 256 19.20 -17.62 -22.41
C ALA A 256 18.15 -18.34 -21.55
N SER A 257 17.53 -17.64 -20.59
CA SER A 257 16.52 -18.21 -19.68
C SER A 257 15.16 -18.46 -20.34
N LEU A 258 14.88 -17.80 -21.48
CA LEU A 258 13.60 -17.94 -22.17
C LEU A 258 13.46 -19.29 -22.90
N GLY A 259 14.58 -19.99 -23.21
CA GLY A 259 14.57 -21.29 -23.89
C GLY A 259 13.95 -21.24 -25.30
N ASP A 260 13.60 -22.43 -25.83
CA ASP A 260 13.12 -22.57 -27.20
C ASP A 260 11.64 -22.19 -27.42
N HIS A 261 10.83 -22.12 -26.33
CA HIS A 261 9.39 -21.84 -26.41
C HIS A 261 8.96 -20.77 -25.39
N PRO A 262 9.54 -19.56 -25.41
CA PRO A 262 9.16 -18.51 -24.51
C PRO A 262 7.77 -17.96 -24.85
N GLU A 263 7.09 -17.44 -23.85
CA GLU A 263 5.89 -16.64 -24.08
C GLU A 263 6.21 -15.50 -25.08
N PRO A 264 5.42 -15.33 -26.17
CA PRO A 264 5.75 -14.38 -27.24
C PRO A 264 6.04 -12.97 -26.75
N GLN A 265 5.30 -12.49 -25.74
CA GLN A 265 5.49 -11.16 -25.19
C GLN A 265 6.81 -11.02 -24.42
N ALA A 266 7.21 -12.03 -23.66
CA ALA A 266 8.48 -12.03 -22.94
C ALA A 266 9.66 -11.97 -23.92
N ARG A 267 9.58 -12.73 -25.03
CA ARG A 267 10.57 -12.70 -26.10
C ARG A 267 10.67 -11.33 -26.77
N LEU A 268 9.53 -10.71 -27.09
CA LEU A 268 9.52 -9.37 -27.69
C LEU A 268 10.15 -8.32 -26.78
N GLN A 269 9.82 -8.33 -25.48
CA GLN A 269 10.40 -7.41 -24.51
C GLN A 269 11.92 -7.60 -24.39
N ALA A 270 12.38 -8.84 -24.28
CA ALA A 270 13.82 -9.15 -24.20
C ALA A 270 14.55 -8.73 -25.48
N SER A 271 14.00 -9.02 -26.65
CA SER A 271 14.61 -8.66 -27.92
C SER A 271 14.72 -7.15 -28.13
N TRP A 272 13.67 -6.40 -27.76
CA TRP A 272 13.70 -4.96 -27.83
C TRP A 272 14.74 -4.37 -26.86
N ALA A 273 14.75 -4.80 -25.60
CA ALA A 273 15.72 -4.33 -24.60
C ALA A 273 17.16 -4.55 -25.09
N HIS A 274 17.44 -5.73 -25.64
CA HIS A 274 18.75 -6.07 -26.20
C HIS A 274 19.10 -5.21 -27.42
N ALA A 275 18.17 -5.01 -28.37
CA ALA A 275 18.39 -4.16 -29.53
C ALA A 275 18.70 -2.70 -29.14
N ASN A 276 18.03 -2.17 -28.13
CA ASN A 276 18.24 -0.84 -27.63
C ASN A 276 19.65 -0.67 -27.01
N ILE A 277 20.13 -1.67 -26.28
CA ILE A 277 21.51 -1.69 -25.75
C ILE A 277 22.54 -1.67 -26.88
N LEU A 278 22.37 -2.54 -27.88
CA LEU A 278 23.26 -2.64 -29.05
C LEU A 278 23.32 -1.30 -29.82
N PHE A 279 22.17 -0.66 -29.99
CA PHE A 279 22.09 0.68 -30.60
C PHE A 279 22.94 1.69 -29.86
N HIS A 280 22.83 1.80 -28.54
CA HIS A 280 23.57 2.75 -27.72
C HIS A 280 25.06 2.40 -27.59
N GLN A 281 25.43 1.15 -27.85
CA GLN A 281 26.83 0.72 -27.99
C GLN A 281 27.44 1.01 -29.37
N GLY A 282 26.64 1.54 -30.33
CA GLY A 282 27.09 1.77 -31.71
C GLY A 282 27.14 0.51 -32.57
N ARG A 283 26.62 -0.62 -32.10
CA ARG A 283 26.56 -1.91 -32.83
C ARG A 283 25.33 -1.93 -33.76
N LEU A 284 25.24 -0.92 -34.63
CA LEU A 284 24.05 -0.64 -35.43
C LEU A 284 23.59 -1.80 -36.33
N PRO A 285 24.47 -2.54 -37.04
CA PRO A 285 24.01 -3.67 -37.86
C PRO A 285 23.32 -4.77 -37.06
N GLU A 286 23.83 -5.04 -35.86
CA GLU A 286 23.27 -6.06 -34.97
C GLU A 286 21.95 -5.58 -34.35
N ALA A 287 21.87 -4.32 -33.94
CA ALA A 287 20.65 -3.70 -33.45
C ALA A 287 19.52 -3.79 -34.50
N VAL A 288 19.79 -3.39 -35.74
CA VAL A 288 18.83 -3.44 -36.86
C VAL A 288 18.36 -4.91 -37.11
N ALA A 289 19.29 -5.86 -37.19
CA ALA A 289 18.95 -7.26 -37.43
C ALA A 289 18.06 -7.84 -36.31
N LEU A 290 18.28 -7.41 -35.05
CA LEU A 290 17.46 -7.84 -33.92
C LEU A 290 16.08 -7.15 -33.90
N THR A 291 16.02 -5.86 -34.23
CA THR A 291 14.79 -5.10 -34.36
C THR A 291 13.89 -5.64 -35.46
N ASP A 292 14.45 -5.97 -36.62
CA ASP A 292 13.69 -6.55 -37.75
C ASP A 292 13.06 -7.91 -37.35
N ARG A 293 13.79 -8.73 -36.62
CA ARG A 293 13.26 -9.99 -36.06
C ARG A 293 12.13 -9.75 -35.08
N CYS A 294 12.33 -8.79 -34.16
CA CYS A 294 11.32 -8.39 -33.19
C CYS A 294 10.03 -7.93 -33.88
N LEU A 295 10.13 -7.11 -34.92
CA LEU A 295 8.98 -6.64 -35.71
C LEU A 295 8.29 -7.75 -36.47
N ALA A 296 9.05 -8.71 -37.00
CA ALA A 296 8.47 -9.89 -37.69
C ALA A 296 7.65 -10.73 -36.69
N ASP A 297 8.20 -11.02 -35.52
CA ASP A 297 7.52 -11.77 -34.47
C ASP A 297 6.26 -11.02 -33.96
N TYR A 298 6.35 -9.68 -33.79
CA TYR A 298 5.23 -8.84 -33.39
C TYR A 298 4.06 -8.91 -34.38
N ARG A 299 4.35 -8.82 -35.68
CA ARG A 299 3.34 -8.87 -36.74
C ARG A 299 2.65 -10.24 -36.83
N GLN A 300 3.37 -11.34 -36.59
CA GLN A 300 2.84 -12.70 -36.65
C GLN A 300 1.99 -13.05 -35.42
N GLY A 301 2.27 -12.47 -34.27
CA GLY A 301 1.72 -12.89 -32.97
C GLY A 301 0.35 -12.26 -32.60
N GLY A 302 -0.20 -11.30 -33.36
CA GLY A 302 -1.48 -10.66 -33.05
C GLY A 302 -1.52 -10.00 -31.65
N HIS A 303 -0.39 -9.48 -31.19
CA HIS A 303 -0.20 -8.96 -29.83
C HIS A 303 -1.08 -7.75 -29.55
N ARG A 304 -1.68 -7.71 -28.37
CA ARG A 304 -2.30 -6.50 -27.80
C ARG A 304 -1.31 -5.85 -26.85
N ALA A 305 -1.16 -4.53 -26.95
CA ALA A 305 -0.42 -3.75 -25.98
C ALA A 305 -0.98 -3.99 -24.58
N THR A 306 -0.20 -4.59 -23.70
CA THR A 306 -0.57 -4.85 -22.30
C THR A 306 0.18 -3.96 -21.33
N THR A 307 1.13 -3.15 -21.83
CA THR A 307 1.97 -2.26 -21.06
C THR A 307 1.98 -0.86 -21.68
N VAL A 308 2.42 0.13 -20.91
CA VAL A 308 2.62 1.51 -21.36
C VAL A 308 3.66 1.58 -22.52
N GLN A 309 4.57 0.59 -22.56
CA GLN A 309 5.59 0.45 -23.60
C GLN A 309 5.26 -0.79 -24.44
N ASP A 310 4.72 -0.58 -25.62
CA ASP A 310 4.50 -1.62 -26.59
C ASP A 310 5.80 -1.92 -27.33
N ALA A 311 6.32 -3.16 -27.22
CA ALA A 311 7.62 -3.53 -27.79
C ALA A 311 7.66 -3.37 -29.32
N GLY A 312 6.54 -3.60 -30.01
CA GLY A 312 6.45 -3.40 -31.46
C GLY A 312 6.54 -1.93 -31.87
N VAL A 313 5.87 -1.04 -31.13
CA VAL A 313 5.97 0.41 -31.34
C VAL A 313 7.38 0.90 -31.02
N MET A 314 7.97 0.43 -29.92
CA MET A 314 9.33 0.82 -29.53
C MET A 314 10.39 0.35 -30.53
N CYS A 315 10.17 -0.74 -31.26
CA CYS A 315 11.06 -1.18 -32.35
C CYS A 315 10.94 -0.33 -33.63
N LEU A 316 9.88 0.48 -33.76
CA LEU A 316 9.69 1.37 -34.92
C LEU A 316 10.31 2.76 -34.70
N CYS A 317 10.62 3.13 -33.47
CA CYS A 317 11.22 4.41 -33.10
C CYS A 317 12.74 4.32 -33.01
#